data_c305f3cc27cc3f36e8abce12b83ac155
#
_entry.id   c305f3cc27cc3f36e8abce12b83ac155
#
_cell.length_a   1.000
_cell.length_b   1.000
_cell.length_c   1.000
_cell.angle_alpha   90.00
_cell.angle_beta   90.00
_cell.angle_gamma   90.00
#
_symmetry.space_group_name_H-M   'P 1'
#
loop_
_entity.id
_entity.type
_entity.pdbx_description
1 polymer ?
#
loop_
_entity_poly.entity_id
_entity_poly.type
_entity_poly.pdbx_seq_one_letter_code
_entity_poly.pdbx_strand_id
1 'polypeptide(L)'
;MRKYDYIFAGTGLSALMTVYQMVISGKFSNKKILLLDSDAKKTNDRTWCFWEKPNGDYENLVSKKWNTAVFSNEEYSRDLDLNPYQYKMIQGLDFYNYIFGVISTAENIEFSNQKVVSVQEENNQVSVKTETKHFTCQKLFNSILLVGKSKVQNQFSLQKKQLLWIFRLPKKEIRDLCMSCLFRKPKLC
;
A
#
# COMPACT_ATOMS: atom_id res chain seq x y z
N MET A 1 18.30 -6.84 -22.72
CA MET A 1 17.96 -6.46 -21.32
C MET A 1 17.07 -5.22 -21.38
N ARG A 2 15.87 -5.25 -20.81
CA ARG A 2 14.97 -4.08 -20.85
C ARG A 2 15.34 -3.12 -19.72
N LYS A 3 15.42 -1.82 -20.05
CA LYS A 3 15.83 -0.76 -19.13
C LYS A 3 14.64 0.11 -18.76
N TYR A 4 14.49 0.38 -17.45
CA TYR A 4 13.45 1.23 -16.88
C TYR A 4 14.07 2.35 -16.03
N ASP A 5 13.34 3.43 -15.82
CA ASP A 5 13.72 4.45 -14.86
C ASP A 5 13.37 3.98 -13.44
N TYR A 6 12.20 3.37 -13.30
CA TYR A 6 11.68 2.89 -12.02
C TYR A 6 11.18 1.46 -12.14
N ILE A 7 11.50 0.63 -11.14
CA ILE A 7 10.87 -0.69 -10.95
C ILE A 7 10.26 -0.73 -9.55
N PHE A 8 9.02 -1.21 -9.47
CA PHE A 8 8.35 -1.53 -8.22
C PHE A 8 8.30 -3.05 -8.08
N ALA A 9 9.02 -3.58 -7.09
CA ALA A 9 9.00 -5.00 -6.74
C ALA A 9 7.94 -5.23 -5.65
N GLY A 10 6.81 -5.75 -6.05
CA GLY A 10 5.58 -5.84 -5.28
C GLY A 10 4.63 -4.68 -5.57
N THR A 11 3.38 -5.01 -5.88
CA THR A 11 2.28 -4.05 -6.15
C THR A 11 1.27 -4.03 -5.00
N GLY A 12 1.76 -3.88 -3.78
CA GLY A 12 0.93 -3.63 -2.62
C GLY A 12 0.37 -2.21 -2.61
N LEU A 13 -0.44 -1.89 -1.59
CA LEU A 13 -1.10 -0.59 -1.43
C LEU A 13 -0.16 0.59 -1.65
N SER A 14 1.00 0.61 -0.97
CA SER A 14 1.96 1.72 -1.05
C SER A 14 2.53 1.92 -2.46
N ALA A 15 2.88 0.82 -3.13
CA ALA A 15 3.41 0.88 -4.49
C ALA A 15 2.36 1.40 -5.47
N LEU A 16 1.15 0.85 -5.41
CA LEU A 16 0.05 1.25 -6.28
C LEU A 16 -0.36 2.70 -6.06
N MET A 17 -0.46 3.16 -4.81
CA MET A 17 -0.75 4.56 -4.51
C MET A 17 0.35 5.49 -5.01
N THR A 18 1.63 5.10 -4.87
CA THR A 18 2.75 5.88 -5.39
C THR A 18 2.67 6.02 -6.90
N VAL A 19 2.46 4.90 -7.61
CA VAL A 19 2.36 4.91 -9.07
C VAL A 19 1.13 5.69 -9.55
N TYR A 20 0.00 5.55 -8.87
CA TYR A 20 -1.18 6.37 -9.11
C TYR A 20 -0.86 7.87 -9.03
N GLN A 21 -0.16 8.32 -7.98
CA GLN A 21 0.26 9.71 -7.83
C GLN A 21 1.25 10.14 -8.92
N MET A 22 2.14 9.23 -9.37
CA MET A 22 3.03 9.50 -10.50
C MET A 22 2.23 9.76 -11.80
N VAL A 23 1.17 8.97 -12.04
CA VAL A 23 0.28 9.14 -13.22
C VAL A 23 -0.47 10.47 -13.15
N ILE A 24 -1.23 10.69 -12.08
CA ILE A 24 -2.09 11.88 -11.99
C ILE A 24 -1.32 13.20 -11.93
N SER A 25 -0.07 13.17 -11.44
CA SER A 25 0.78 14.36 -11.43
C SER A 25 1.29 14.77 -12.82
N GLY A 26 1.27 13.86 -13.80
CA GLY A 26 1.82 14.05 -15.14
C GLY A 26 3.36 14.21 -15.22
N LYS A 27 4.04 14.31 -14.06
CA LYS A 27 5.48 14.61 -13.99
C LYS A 27 6.37 13.44 -14.42
N PHE A 28 5.83 12.25 -14.55
CA PHE A 28 6.55 11.03 -14.86
C PHE A 28 6.20 10.43 -16.22
N SER A 29 5.48 11.17 -17.07
CA SER A 29 5.03 10.70 -18.39
C SER A 29 6.19 10.30 -19.34
N ASN A 30 7.38 10.88 -19.15
CA ASN A 30 8.60 10.57 -19.90
C ASN A 30 9.46 9.48 -19.23
N LYS A 31 8.98 8.83 -18.15
CA LYS A 31 9.71 7.82 -17.39
C LYS A 31 9.15 6.44 -17.65
N LYS A 32 10.01 5.47 -17.94
CA LYS A 32 9.61 4.07 -18.08
C LYS A 32 9.51 3.41 -16.72
N ILE A 33 8.33 2.92 -16.38
CA ILE A 33 8.00 2.34 -15.08
C ILE A 33 7.57 0.89 -15.28
N LEU A 34 8.14 -0.01 -14.47
CA LEU A 34 7.75 -1.42 -14.44
C LEU A 34 7.21 -1.79 -13.06
N LEU A 35 6.05 -2.41 -13.05
CA LEU A 35 5.44 -3.02 -11.88
C LEU A 35 5.63 -4.54 -11.96
N LEU A 36 6.27 -5.13 -10.94
CA LEU A 36 6.49 -6.57 -10.82
C LEU A 36 5.74 -7.11 -9.61
N ASP A 37 4.89 -8.11 -9.81
CA ASP A 37 4.26 -8.84 -8.71
C ASP A 37 4.01 -10.29 -9.13
N SER A 38 4.10 -11.21 -8.19
CA SER A 38 3.71 -12.61 -8.39
C SER A 38 2.18 -12.80 -8.40
N ASP A 39 1.43 -11.83 -7.87
CA ASP A 39 -0.01 -11.83 -7.79
C ASP A 39 -0.61 -10.91 -8.86
N ALA A 40 -1.59 -11.43 -9.62
CA ALA A 40 -2.28 -10.69 -10.67
C ALA A 40 -3.32 -9.68 -10.14
N LYS A 41 -3.55 -9.61 -8.82
CA LYS A 41 -4.50 -8.70 -8.15
C LYS A 41 -5.95 -8.80 -8.66
N LYS A 42 -6.40 -10.04 -8.91
CA LYS A 42 -7.74 -10.33 -9.44
C LYS A 42 -8.72 -10.82 -8.39
N THR A 43 -8.30 -10.90 -7.13
CA THR A 43 -9.11 -11.40 -6.03
C THR A 43 -9.18 -10.38 -4.89
N ASN A 44 -10.22 -10.48 -4.07
CA ASN A 44 -10.35 -9.65 -2.88
C ASN A 44 -9.56 -10.27 -1.71
N ASP A 45 -8.22 -10.26 -1.85
CA ASP A 45 -7.27 -10.88 -0.92
C ASP A 45 -7.03 -10.05 0.34
N ARG A 46 -7.40 -8.76 0.32
CA ARG A 46 -7.09 -7.80 1.38
C ARG A 46 -8.25 -6.82 1.62
N THR A 47 -8.21 -6.26 2.82
CA THR A 47 -9.07 -5.16 3.24
C THR A 47 -8.19 -4.12 3.91
N TRP A 48 -8.36 -2.86 3.56
CA TRP A 48 -7.66 -1.77 4.20
C TRP A 48 -8.63 -0.89 4.96
N CYS A 49 -8.27 -0.61 6.21
CA CYS A 49 -9.03 0.29 7.07
C CYS A 49 -8.15 1.48 7.45
N PHE A 50 -8.76 2.66 7.49
CA PHE A 50 -8.05 3.90 7.77
C PHE A 50 -8.98 4.95 8.38
N TRP A 51 -8.38 5.95 9.00
CA TRP A 51 -9.07 7.08 9.60
C TRP A 51 -9.02 8.26 8.65
N GLU A 52 -10.16 8.81 8.32
CA GLU A 52 -10.27 9.97 7.45
C GLU A 52 -11.50 10.81 7.82
N LYS A 53 -11.47 12.11 7.52
CA LYS A 53 -12.67 12.94 7.56
C LYS A 53 -13.64 12.52 6.46
N PRO A 54 -14.96 12.85 6.59
CA PRO A 54 -15.91 12.63 5.50
C PRO A 54 -15.44 13.27 4.18
N ASN A 55 -15.84 12.68 3.05
CA ASN A 55 -15.54 13.14 1.69
C ASN A 55 -14.04 13.18 1.34
N GLY A 56 -13.31 12.13 1.71
CA GLY A 56 -11.91 11.95 1.31
C GLY A 56 -11.73 11.51 -0.14
N ASP A 57 -10.48 11.43 -0.57
CA ASP A 57 -10.10 11.17 -1.97
C ASP A 57 -10.58 9.81 -2.52
N TYR A 58 -10.78 8.83 -1.64
CA TYR A 58 -11.20 7.47 -1.99
C TYR A 58 -12.63 7.16 -1.53
N GLU A 59 -13.47 8.17 -1.30
CA GLU A 59 -14.83 8.00 -0.77
C GLU A 59 -15.68 7.06 -1.64
N ASN A 60 -15.48 7.10 -2.95
CA ASN A 60 -16.16 6.24 -3.93
C ASN A 60 -15.77 4.75 -3.82
N LEU A 61 -14.66 4.42 -3.16
CA LEU A 61 -14.18 3.06 -2.94
C LEU A 61 -14.53 2.55 -1.54
N VAL A 62 -15.05 3.42 -0.66
CA VAL A 62 -15.37 3.04 0.71
C VAL A 62 -16.55 2.09 0.72
N SER A 63 -16.30 0.82 1.09
CA SER A 63 -17.33 -0.22 1.21
C SER A 63 -18.07 -0.15 2.55
N LYS A 64 -17.42 0.37 3.60
CA LYS A 64 -18.01 0.54 4.92
C LYS A 64 -17.35 1.67 5.70
N LYS A 65 -18.16 2.38 6.49
CA LYS A 65 -17.68 3.44 7.38
C LYS A 65 -18.40 3.39 8.73
N TRP A 66 -17.67 3.80 9.76
CA TRP A 66 -18.14 3.84 11.15
C TRP A 66 -17.90 5.24 11.71
N ASN A 67 -18.90 5.79 12.37
CA ASN A 67 -18.85 7.08 13.05
C ASN A 67 -18.64 6.90 14.56
N THR A 68 -18.80 5.67 15.05
CA THR A 68 -18.67 5.33 16.45
C THR A 68 -17.81 4.10 16.62
N ALA A 69 -17.11 4.01 17.72
CA ALA A 69 -16.35 2.83 18.14
C ALA A 69 -16.73 2.48 19.58
N VAL A 70 -16.63 1.21 19.94
CA VAL A 70 -16.82 0.77 21.32
C VAL A 70 -15.46 0.43 21.93
N PHE A 71 -15.13 1.07 23.01
CA PHE A 71 -14.02 0.67 23.86
C PHE A 71 -14.56 -0.11 25.03
N SER A 72 -14.11 -1.35 25.22
CA SER A 72 -14.57 -2.16 26.35
C SER A 72 -13.51 -3.12 26.87
N ASN A 73 -13.54 -3.36 28.17
CA ASN A 73 -12.85 -4.44 28.86
C ASN A 73 -13.86 -5.21 29.73
N GLU A 74 -13.41 -6.05 30.64
CA GLU A 74 -14.28 -6.86 31.51
C GLU A 74 -15.15 -6.03 32.44
N GLU A 75 -14.66 -4.85 32.87
CA GLU A 75 -15.30 -4.01 33.89
C GLU A 75 -15.91 -2.71 33.32
N TYR A 76 -15.53 -2.35 32.09
CA TYR A 76 -15.85 -1.04 31.51
C TYR A 76 -16.21 -1.14 30.04
N SER A 77 -17.26 -0.43 29.65
CA SER A 77 -17.64 -0.27 28.23
C SER A 77 -18.07 1.15 27.95
N ARG A 78 -17.57 1.73 26.87
CA ARG A 78 -17.93 3.09 26.45
C ARG A 78 -17.99 3.19 24.93
N ASP A 79 -19.05 3.86 24.47
CA ASP A 79 -19.14 4.30 23.08
C ASP A 79 -18.34 5.58 22.88
N LEU A 80 -17.55 5.61 21.81
CA LEU A 80 -16.72 6.72 21.40
C LEU A 80 -17.29 7.32 20.12
N ASP A 81 -17.62 8.60 20.15
CA ASP A 81 -17.87 9.37 18.93
C ASP A 81 -16.53 9.63 18.24
N LEU A 82 -16.44 9.27 16.96
CA LEU A 82 -15.20 9.42 16.17
C LEU A 82 -15.10 10.78 15.49
N ASN A 83 -16.12 11.65 15.60
CA ASN A 83 -16.12 12.99 15.01
C ASN A 83 -14.86 13.80 15.41
N PRO A 84 -14.16 14.47 14.48
CA PRO A 84 -14.49 14.72 13.07
C PRO A 84 -14.03 13.65 12.07
N TYR A 85 -13.59 12.49 12.54
CA TYR A 85 -13.11 11.40 11.71
C TYR A 85 -14.15 10.30 11.57
N GLN A 86 -13.95 9.47 10.56
CA GLN A 86 -14.63 8.21 10.36
C GLN A 86 -13.58 7.10 10.22
N TYR A 87 -13.88 5.94 10.72
CA TYR A 87 -13.11 4.75 10.40
C TYR A 87 -13.71 4.13 9.14
N LYS A 88 -12.90 4.02 8.09
CA LYS A 88 -13.35 3.62 6.75
C LYS A 88 -12.70 2.32 6.34
N MET A 89 -13.39 1.57 5.48
CA MET A 89 -12.91 0.30 4.94
C MET A 89 -13.03 0.30 3.42
N ILE A 90 -11.97 -0.12 2.75
CA ILE A 90 -11.90 -0.36 1.31
C ILE A 90 -11.56 -1.84 1.07
N GLN A 91 -12.24 -2.48 0.15
CA GLN A 91 -11.91 -3.82 -0.30
C GLN A 91 -10.75 -3.81 -1.29
N GLY A 92 -9.88 -4.83 -1.21
CA GLY A 92 -8.68 -4.89 -2.04
C GLY A 92 -8.99 -4.90 -3.53
N LEU A 93 -9.97 -5.70 -3.96
CA LEU A 93 -10.32 -5.82 -5.37
C LEU A 93 -10.84 -4.49 -5.95
N ASP A 94 -11.68 -3.76 -5.21
CA ASP A 94 -12.21 -2.46 -5.66
C ASP A 94 -11.09 -1.45 -5.84
N PHE A 95 -10.15 -1.43 -4.87
CA PHE A 95 -8.96 -0.59 -4.96
C PHE A 95 -8.08 -0.97 -6.14
N TYR A 96 -7.81 -2.27 -6.36
CA TYR A 96 -7.00 -2.71 -7.50
C TYR A 96 -7.63 -2.32 -8.82
N ASN A 97 -8.91 -2.57 -9.00
CA ASN A 97 -9.63 -2.23 -10.22
C ASN A 97 -9.57 -0.73 -10.51
N TYR A 98 -9.79 0.10 -9.50
CA TYR A 98 -9.72 1.55 -9.64
C TYR A 98 -8.32 2.03 -10.03
N ILE A 99 -7.30 1.60 -9.30
CA ILE A 99 -5.92 2.04 -9.53
C ILE A 99 -5.39 1.54 -10.87
N PHE A 100 -5.60 0.26 -11.20
CA PHE A 100 -5.17 -0.28 -12.49
C PHE A 100 -5.96 0.34 -13.66
N GLY A 101 -7.22 0.71 -13.47
CA GLY A 101 -7.98 1.49 -14.44
C GLY A 101 -7.28 2.79 -14.81
N VAL A 102 -6.77 3.52 -13.81
CA VAL A 102 -6.02 4.76 -14.05
C VAL A 102 -4.62 4.47 -14.62
N ILE A 103 -3.89 3.51 -14.08
CA ILE A 103 -2.54 3.18 -14.54
C ILE A 103 -2.54 2.72 -15.99
N SER A 104 -3.57 1.98 -16.43
CA SER A 104 -3.67 1.46 -17.80
C SER A 104 -3.81 2.56 -18.87
N THR A 105 -4.15 3.79 -18.49
CA THR A 105 -4.18 4.93 -19.42
C THR A 105 -2.79 5.48 -19.74
N ALA A 106 -1.76 5.06 -19.00
CA ALA A 106 -0.40 5.55 -19.13
C ALA A 106 0.48 4.56 -19.91
N GLU A 107 0.84 4.90 -21.14
CA GLU A 107 1.62 4.05 -22.06
C GLU A 107 3.05 3.75 -21.58
N ASN A 108 3.56 4.55 -20.66
CA ASN A 108 4.91 4.44 -20.12
C ASN A 108 5.01 3.49 -18.90
N ILE A 109 3.91 2.84 -18.51
CA ILE A 109 3.85 1.92 -17.36
C ILE A 109 3.53 0.51 -17.84
N GLU A 110 4.39 -0.44 -17.47
CA GLU A 110 4.21 -1.86 -17.76
C GLU A 110 3.96 -2.63 -16.46
N PHE A 111 2.96 -3.50 -16.45
CA PHE A 111 2.77 -4.49 -15.39
C PHE A 111 3.20 -5.86 -15.89
N SER A 112 4.00 -6.56 -15.10
CA SER A 112 4.41 -7.93 -15.40
C SER A 112 4.19 -8.82 -14.19
N ASN A 113 3.36 -9.84 -14.39
CA ASN A 113 3.07 -10.85 -13.35
C ASN A 113 4.25 -11.81 -13.24
N GLN A 114 5.27 -11.41 -12.48
CA GLN A 114 6.49 -12.19 -12.26
C GLN A 114 7.03 -11.97 -10.86
N LYS A 115 7.52 -13.06 -10.26
CA LYS A 115 8.18 -13.02 -8.96
C LYS A 115 9.61 -12.54 -9.09
N VAL A 116 10.00 -11.54 -8.31
CA VAL A 116 11.39 -11.11 -8.17
C VAL A 116 12.15 -12.15 -7.36
N VAL A 117 13.28 -12.64 -7.91
CA VAL A 117 14.13 -13.66 -7.30
C VAL A 117 15.36 -13.05 -6.64
N SER A 118 15.99 -12.09 -7.32
CA SER A 118 17.16 -11.40 -6.77
C SER A 118 17.27 -9.97 -7.29
N VAL A 119 17.93 -9.15 -6.50
CA VAL A 119 18.23 -7.75 -6.78
C VAL A 119 19.72 -7.54 -6.50
N GLN A 120 20.42 -6.88 -7.42
CA GLN A 120 21.82 -6.51 -7.28
C GLN A 120 21.99 -5.06 -7.69
N GLU A 121 22.77 -4.31 -6.93
CA GLU A 121 23.11 -2.93 -7.24
C GLU A 121 24.58 -2.83 -7.57
N GLU A 122 24.89 -2.36 -8.77
CA GLU A 122 26.25 -2.13 -9.25
C GLU A 122 26.32 -0.84 -10.05
N ASN A 123 27.34 -0.03 -9.81
CA ASN A 123 27.62 1.19 -10.58
C ASN A 123 26.40 2.12 -10.74
N ASN A 124 25.66 2.38 -9.67
CA ASN A 124 24.46 3.23 -9.68
C ASN A 124 23.29 2.68 -10.55
N GLN A 125 23.33 1.41 -10.92
CA GLN A 125 22.29 0.73 -11.65
C GLN A 125 21.80 -0.49 -10.86
N VAL A 126 20.49 -0.69 -10.81
CA VAL A 126 19.90 -1.85 -10.14
C VAL A 126 19.51 -2.89 -11.18
N SER A 127 20.00 -4.10 -10.98
CA SER A 127 19.63 -5.30 -11.74
C SER A 127 18.58 -6.09 -10.97
N VAL A 128 17.47 -6.39 -11.62
CA VAL A 128 16.36 -7.14 -11.04
C VAL A 128 16.15 -8.42 -11.84
N LYS A 129 16.30 -9.55 -11.19
CA LYS A 129 16.08 -10.87 -11.77
C LYS A 129 14.75 -11.42 -11.31
N THR A 130 13.91 -11.83 -12.25
CA THR A 130 12.73 -12.64 -12.02
C THR A 130 12.99 -14.09 -12.40
N GLU A 131 12.02 -14.98 -12.25
CA GLU A 131 12.16 -16.37 -12.63
C GLU A 131 12.49 -16.56 -14.11
N THR A 132 12.04 -15.67 -14.97
CA THR A 132 12.16 -15.81 -16.44
C THR A 132 12.87 -14.66 -17.16
N LYS A 133 13.02 -13.51 -16.52
CA LYS A 133 13.53 -12.29 -17.16
C LYS A 133 14.52 -11.53 -16.30
N HIS A 134 15.34 -10.70 -16.97
CA HIS A 134 16.22 -9.74 -16.33
C HIS A 134 15.86 -8.32 -16.77
N PHE A 135 15.81 -7.43 -15.79
CA PHE A 135 15.52 -6.01 -15.98
C PHE A 135 16.60 -5.16 -15.31
N THR A 136 16.77 -3.94 -15.77
CA THR A 136 17.62 -2.95 -15.11
C THR A 136 16.85 -1.66 -14.90
N CYS A 137 17.14 -0.96 -13.80
CA CYS A 137 16.54 0.33 -13.52
C CYS A 137 17.51 1.29 -12.83
N GLN A 138 17.13 2.57 -12.84
CA GLN A 138 17.83 3.60 -12.08
C GLN A 138 17.42 3.57 -10.61
N LYS A 139 16.14 3.27 -10.33
CA LYS A 139 15.62 3.21 -8.97
C LYS A 139 14.67 2.03 -8.80
N LEU A 140 14.87 1.27 -7.73
CA LEU A 140 14.00 0.18 -7.33
C LEU A 140 13.24 0.55 -6.05
N PHE A 141 11.94 0.36 -6.07
CA PHE A 141 11.08 0.39 -4.90
C PHE A 141 10.69 -1.04 -4.54
N ASN A 142 11.04 -1.46 -3.34
CA ASN A 142 10.68 -2.77 -2.83
C ASN A 142 9.61 -2.63 -1.76
N SER A 143 8.42 -3.14 -2.03
CA SER A 143 7.30 -3.15 -1.10
C SER A 143 7.32 -4.45 -0.29
N ILE A 144 8.25 -4.54 0.67
CA ILE A 144 8.24 -5.64 1.65
C ILE A 144 7.42 -5.20 2.85
N LEU A 145 6.27 -5.83 3.06
CA LEU A 145 5.58 -5.79 4.34
C LEU A 145 6.27 -6.78 5.28
N LEU A 146 7.12 -6.29 6.15
CA LEU A 146 7.69 -7.11 7.22
C LEU A 146 6.65 -7.31 8.32
N VAL A 147 5.91 -8.40 8.25
CA VAL A 147 5.08 -8.90 9.34
C VAL A 147 5.88 -9.96 10.07
N GLY A 148 6.43 -9.60 11.24
CA GLY A 148 7.14 -10.52 12.11
C GLY A 148 8.63 -10.26 12.25
N LYS A 149 9.20 -10.66 13.40
CA LYS A 149 10.63 -10.58 13.71
C LYS A 149 11.40 -11.56 12.83
N SER A 150 11.86 -11.14 11.66
CA SER A 150 12.92 -11.84 10.94
C SER A 150 14.18 -10.99 10.95
N LYS A 151 15.26 -11.54 11.47
CA LYS A 151 16.61 -11.00 11.28
C LYS A 151 16.93 -11.08 9.80
N VAL A 152 16.71 -10.00 9.08
CA VAL A 152 17.31 -9.83 7.76
C VAL A 152 18.67 -9.19 8.00
N GLN A 153 19.71 -9.98 7.88
CA GLN A 153 21.07 -9.49 7.75
C GLN A 153 21.22 -8.89 6.34
N ASN A 154 21.67 -7.65 6.33
CA ASN A 154 22.36 -6.91 5.30
C ASN A 154 21.60 -6.03 4.31
N GLN A 155 21.90 -4.76 4.52
CA GLN A 155 22.26 -3.73 3.54
C GLN A 155 21.19 -3.33 2.51
N PHE A 156 20.16 -2.66 3.00
CA PHE A 156 19.55 -1.59 2.22
C PHE A 156 19.52 -0.32 3.08
N SER A 157 20.35 0.65 2.75
CA SER A 157 20.24 1.99 3.30
C SER A 157 19.03 2.68 2.68
N LEU A 158 17.86 2.36 3.17
CA LEU A 158 16.66 3.13 2.91
C LEU A 158 16.82 4.47 3.61
N GLN A 159 16.95 5.53 2.83
CA GLN A 159 16.83 6.88 3.37
C GLN A 159 15.47 7.00 4.06
N LYS A 160 15.52 7.16 5.39
CA LYS A 160 14.40 7.13 6.35
C LYS A 160 13.28 8.17 6.15
N LYS A 161 13.22 8.89 5.02
CA LYS A 161 12.34 10.05 4.86
C LYS A 161 11.08 9.86 4.00
N GLN A 162 10.88 8.73 3.32
CA GLN A 162 9.76 8.59 2.37
C GLN A 162 8.68 7.56 2.69
N LEU A 163 8.81 6.79 3.77
CA LEU A 163 7.81 5.77 4.18
C LEU A 163 6.75 6.27 5.18
N LEU A 164 6.68 7.57 5.45
CA LEU A 164 5.89 8.14 6.56
C LEU A 164 4.55 8.75 6.16
N TRP A 165 4.01 8.45 4.96
CA TRP A 165 2.80 9.13 4.49
C TRP A 165 1.48 8.40 4.75
N ILE A 166 1.49 7.15 5.17
CA ILE A 166 0.24 6.40 5.43
C ILE A 166 -0.23 6.49 6.89
N PHE A 167 0.65 6.84 7.83
CA PHE A 167 0.32 6.96 9.26
C PHE A 167 0.87 8.23 9.89
N ARG A 168 0.32 9.38 9.55
CA ARG A 168 0.56 10.60 10.31
C ARG A 168 -0.48 10.73 11.43
N LEU A 169 -0.42 9.81 12.39
CA LEU A 169 -0.98 10.04 13.71
C LEU A 169 0.16 10.46 14.64
N PRO A 170 -0.07 11.42 15.57
CA PRO A 170 0.95 11.82 16.55
C PRO A 170 1.38 10.59 17.37
N LYS A 171 2.67 10.34 17.45
CA LYS A 171 3.28 9.16 18.12
C LYS A 171 2.92 8.96 19.59
N LYS A 172 2.19 9.86 20.22
CA LYS A 172 1.90 9.86 21.65
C LYS A 172 0.60 9.10 22.03
N GLU A 173 -0.30 8.86 21.06
CA GLU A 173 -1.62 8.26 21.36
C GLU A 173 -1.80 6.81 20.86
N ILE A 174 -0.81 6.24 20.16
CA ILE A 174 -0.93 4.90 19.55
C ILE A 174 -0.50 3.77 20.49
N ARG A 175 0.15 4.07 21.60
CA ARG A 175 0.72 3.03 22.49
C ARG A 175 -0.35 2.20 23.23
N ASP A 176 -1.57 2.70 23.33
CA ASP A 176 -2.61 2.13 24.18
C ASP A 176 -3.84 1.58 23.44
N LEU A 177 -3.90 1.66 22.10
CA LEU A 177 -4.95 1.04 21.31
C LEU A 177 -4.53 -0.33 20.78
N CYS A 178 -4.79 -1.36 21.57
CA CYS A 178 -4.70 -2.74 21.09
C CYS A 178 -5.78 -3.00 20.03
N MET A 179 -5.37 -3.28 18.79
CA MET A 179 -6.26 -3.47 17.63
C MET A 179 -7.19 -4.69 17.71
N SER A 180 -7.12 -5.48 18.77
CA SER A 180 -7.92 -6.69 18.95
C SER A 180 -9.34 -6.45 19.53
N CYS A 181 -9.67 -5.23 19.97
CA CYS A 181 -10.92 -4.98 20.73
C CYS A 181 -12.04 -4.30 19.92
N LEU A 182 -11.92 -4.08 18.60
CA LEU A 182 -12.76 -3.10 17.93
C LEU A 182 -13.94 -3.61 17.11
N PHE A 183 -14.23 -4.91 17.05
CA PHE A 183 -15.31 -5.36 16.16
C PHE A 183 -16.33 -6.28 16.87
N ARG A 184 -17.38 -5.68 17.42
CA ARG A 184 -18.63 -6.41 17.65
C ARG A 184 -19.52 -6.33 16.41
N LYS A 185 -19.89 -7.48 15.85
CA LYS A 185 -20.97 -7.55 14.84
C LYS A 185 -22.24 -6.96 15.44
N PRO A 186 -23.00 -6.13 14.72
CA PRO A 186 -24.32 -5.73 15.18
C PRO A 186 -25.16 -6.99 15.32
N LYS A 187 -25.76 -7.20 16.51
CA LYS A 187 -26.83 -8.17 16.68
C LYS A 187 -27.99 -7.70 15.82
N LEU A 188 -28.39 -8.51 14.86
CA LEU A 188 -29.67 -8.37 14.18
C LEU A 188 -30.76 -8.57 15.26
N CYS A 189 -31.57 -7.55 15.48
CA CYS A 189 -32.91 -7.70 16.02
C CYS A 189 -33.86 -7.92 14.85
#